data_c4d4d55324ee24a7ce78121df7a28a59
#
_entry.id   c4d4d55324ee24a7ce78121df7a28a59
#
_cell.length_a   1.000
_cell.length_b   1.000
_cell.length_c   1.000
_cell.angle_alpha   90.00
_cell.angle_beta   90.00
_cell.angle_gamma   90.00
#
_symmetry.space_group_name_H-M   'P 1'
#
loop_
_entity.id
_entity.type
_entity.pdbx_description
1 polymer ?
#
loop_
_entity_poly.entity_id
_entity_poly.type
_entity_poly.pdbx_seq_one_letter_code
_entity_poly.pdbx_strand_id
1 'polypeptide(L)'
;MSETESIDISNRRLPIEINKLILTNAFENARALSSRLIAIVIGTKPDFYKQAPLIREVIDNDIPAIVIDTGQHFDDLLGFGIKEFSINDHVACNLKIRGDLVEKASDLVTKFAKFGRICKMRFPSVGVVPIVHGDTLVAGIAPLAWAFGLGQKVAQNEAGLRSMAPVAIKDLRVNSEPSHQDIESFADRQFNGKWFLAMEEPYPEQIDTWICSAGTQYFFAPTELNKKNLIREGYPEDSIHVVGNSIVDAINLKRREKPHQSIFDLYPRAEIGDWIRVDIHRRENLTKLRFSAIINGMTDLVKLGYKVLFIKLNATQYALDAYGLGTKLDKLTDLYPDNFIQTPLWKEYGHVIEFLDSGHCWAELTDSGSMQEELMYFPNVLSLTVRLNTDRPETIFQAKGNILVPPINHVWITQFVKAARSERLGALLKNKRPMYGQPGQVSKNIIKIIKDRIIKEKDDYPWFHHRLKLWKDYDNLEYL
;
A
#
# COMPACT_ATOMS: atom_id res chain seq x y z
N MET A 1 -11.44 51.93 4.49
CA MET A 1 -11.10 51.07 5.62
C MET A 1 -11.40 49.63 5.14
N SER A 2 -10.40 48.84 4.86
CA SER A 2 -10.55 47.43 4.46
C SER A 2 -10.87 46.64 5.73
N GLU A 3 -12.06 46.08 5.84
CA GLU A 3 -12.39 45.09 6.87
C GLU A 3 -11.57 43.82 6.53
N THR A 4 -10.55 43.57 7.31
CA THR A 4 -9.82 42.30 7.28
C THR A 4 -10.60 41.31 8.14
N GLU A 5 -11.26 40.34 7.54
CA GLU A 5 -11.89 39.23 8.23
C GLU A 5 -10.77 38.27 8.67
N SER A 6 -10.63 38.06 9.98
CA SER A 6 -9.72 37.05 10.53
C SER A 6 -10.49 35.73 10.64
N ILE A 7 -10.16 34.77 9.80
CA ILE A 7 -10.69 33.42 9.88
C ILE A 7 -9.87 32.65 10.92
N ASP A 8 -10.49 32.26 12.02
CA ASP A 8 -9.86 31.40 13.02
C ASP A 8 -9.73 29.96 12.48
N ILE A 9 -8.51 29.59 12.09
CA ILE A 9 -8.16 28.23 11.64
C ILE A 9 -7.59 27.39 12.77
N SER A 10 -7.78 27.79 14.04
CA SER A 10 -7.33 27.03 15.20
C SER A 10 -8.18 25.76 15.40
N ASN A 11 -7.97 24.78 14.55
CA ASN A 11 -8.52 23.44 14.76
C ASN A 11 -7.98 22.87 16.07
N ARG A 12 -8.87 22.36 16.93
CA ARG A 12 -8.53 21.67 18.18
C ARG A 12 -7.76 20.37 17.86
N ARG A 13 -6.44 20.49 17.63
CA ARG A 13 -5.57 19.33 17.40
C ARG A 13 -5.55 18.46 18.65
N LEU A 14 -5.85 17.18 18.50
CA LEU A 14 -5.74 16.21 19.58
C LEU A 14 -4.28 16.09 20.04
N PRO A 15 -4.01 15.92 21.33
CA PRO A 15 -2.64 15.74 21.83
C PRO A 15 -2.03 14.42 21.34
N ILE A 16 -0.69 14.40 21.24
CA ILE A 16 0.06 13.17 21.01
C ILE A 16 -0.02 12.31 22.28
N GLU A 17 -0.34 11.02 22.12
CA GLU A 17 -0.27 10.05 23.22
C GLU A 17 1.06 9.29 23.18
N ILE A 18 1.79 9.27 24.28
CA ILE A 18 3.08 8.59 24.41
C ILE A 18 3.03 7.59 25.55
N ASN A 19 3.31 6.32 25.23
CA ASN A 19 3.58 5.33 26.25
C ASN A 19 5.02 5.52 26.78
N LYS A 20 5.13 6.16 27.93
CA LYS A 20 6.43 6.53 28.51
C LYS A 20 7.30 5.31 28.83
N LEU A 21 6.69 4.21 29.29
CA LEU A 21 7.42 3.00 29.67
C LEU A 21 8.05 2.34 28.42
N ILE A 22 7.24 2.09 27.37
CA ILE A 22 7.73 1.51 26.13
C ILE A 22 8.83 2.38 25.51
N LEU A 23 8.59 3.69 25.45
CA LEU A 23 9.54 4.64 24.87
C LEU A 23 10.87 4.62 25.65
N THR A 24 10.82 4.74 26.99
CA THR A 24 12.04 4.78 27.81
C THR A 24 12.84 3.49 27.70
N ASN A 25 12.18 2.34 27.82
CA ASN A 25 12.84 1.03 27.73
C ASN A 25 13.54 0.84 26.38
N ALA A 26 12.90 1.24 25.28
CA ALA A 26 13.49 1.13 23.95
C ALA A 26 14.74 2.01 23.77
N PHE A 27 14.72 3.24 24.30
CA PHE A 27 15.88 4.13 24.26
C PHE A 27 17.01 3.67 25.19
N GLU A 28 16.70 3.13 26.37
CA GLU A 28 17.71 2.57 27.26
C GLU A 28 18.38 1.33 26.66
N ASN A 29 17.62 0.48 25.99
CA ASN A 29 18.16 -0.66 25.25
C ASN A 29 19.08 -0.17 24.11
N ALA A 30 18.63 0.80 23.30
CA ALA A 30 19.46 1.36 22.24
C ALA A 30 20.78 1.96 22.80
N ARG A 31 20.71 2.68 23.92
CA ARG A 31 21.90 3.23 24.60
C ARG A 31 22.84 2.14 25.10
N ALA A 32 22.30 1.08 25.71
CA ALA A 32 23.12 -0.03 26.23
C ALA A 32 23.86 -0.77 25.10
N LEU A 33 23.23 -0.89 23.94
CA LEU A 33 23.81 -1.50 22.73
C LEU A 33 24.65 -0.52 21.91
N SER A 34 24.77 0.74 22.30
CA SER A 34 25.43 1.81 21.51
C SER A 34 24.90 1.87 20.08
N SER A 35 23.60 1.68 19.90
CA SER A 35 22.90 1.61 18.60
C SER A 35 21.93 2.77 18.43
N ARG A 36 21.48 2.97 17.18
CA ARG A 36 20.32 3.82 16.89
C ARG A 36 19.02 3.08 17.19
N LEU A 37 17.94 3.83 17.43
CA LEU A 37 16.59 3.32 17.62
C LEU A 37 15.85 3.30 16.29
N ILE A 38 15.23 2.20 15.96
CA ILE A 38 14.34 2.08 14.81
C ILE A 38 12.93 2.50 15.21
N ALA A 39 12.29 3.37 14.43
CA ALA A 39 10.90 3.79 14.65
C ALA A 39 10.03 3.40 13.45
N ILE A 40 9.29 2.29 13.55
CA ILE A 40 8.44 1.81 12.44
C ILE A 40 7.13 2.57 12.48
N VAL A 41 6.80 3.25 11.37
CA VAL A 41 5.63 4.13 11.29
C VAL A 41 4.49 3.40 10.59
N ILE A 42 3.31 3.38 11.22
CA ILE A 42 2.08 2.80 10.66
C ILE A 42 0.98 3.86 10.65
N GLY A 43 0.14 3.86 9.63
CA GLY A 43 -0.92 4.87 9.50
C GLY A 43 -2.17 4.39 8.78
N THR A 44 -1.99 3.56 7.78
CA THR A 44 -3.07 3.00 6.97
C THR A 44 -3.07 1.47 7.04
N LYS A 45 -4.14 0.85 6.59
CA LYS A 45 -4.25 -0.61 6.53
C LYS A 45 -3.12 -1.25 5.69
N PRO A 46 -2.78 -0.74 4.49
CA PRO A 46 -1.63 -1.24 3.73
C PRO A 46 -0.30 -1.09 4.44
N ASP A 47 -0.02 0.06 5.07
CA ASP A 47 1.19 0.27 5.87
C ASP A 47 1.31 -0.80 6.94
N PHE A 48 0.19 -1.05 7.62
CA PHE A 48 0.15 -2.00 8.71
C PHE A 48 0.51 -3.41 8.25
N TYR A 49 -0.16 -3.96 7.24
CA TYR A 49 0.07 -5.32 6.78
C TYR A 49 1.49 -5.55 6.27
N LYS A 50 2.08 -4.55 5.64
CA LYS A 50 3.44 -4.64 5.10
C LYS A 50 4.52 -4.32 6.15
N GLN A 51 4.20 -3.54 7.19
CA GLN A 51 5.14 -3.25 8.29
C GLN A 51 5.09 -4.31 9.42
N ALA A 52 3.96 -4.98 9.62
CA ALA A 52 3.80 -5.94 10.72
C ALA A 52 4.82 -7.10 10.69
N PRO A 53 5.12 -7.74 9.54
CA PRO A 53 6.17 -8.74 9.50
C PRO A 53 7.56 -8.19 9.85
N LEU A 54 7.85 -6.96 9.43
CA LEU A 54 9.11 -6.29 9.77
C LEU A 54 9.17 -5.97 11.27
N ILE A 55 8.07 -5.51 11.88
CA ILE A 55 7.97 -5.27 13.32
C ILE A 55 8.27 -6.57 14.09
N ARG A 56 7.67 -7.70 13.70
CA ARG A 56 7.93 -9.00 14.34
C ARG A 56 9.40 -9.42 14.20
N GLU A 57 9.99 -9.31 13.02
CA GLU A 57 11.41 -9.64 12.82
C GLU A 57 12.34 -8.72 13.61
N VAL A 58 12.01 -7.43 13.77
CA VAL A 58 12.77 -6.50 14.63
C VAL A 58 12.73 -6.96 16.09
N ILE A 59 11.55 -7.38 16.58
CA ILE A 59 11.38 -7.90 17.94
C ILE A 59 12.14 -9.19 18.13
N ASP A 60 11.96 -10.17 17.22
CA ASP A 60 12.60 -11.49 17.28
C ASP A 60 14.14 -11.42 17.20
N ASN A 61 14.67 -10.31 16.73
CA ASN A 61 16.11 -10.07 16.60
C ASN A 61 16.67 -9.11 17.66
N ASP A 62 15.91 -8.77 18.69
CA ASP A 62 16.30 -7.85 19.80
C ASP A 62 16.82 -6.49 19.33
N ILE A 63 16.33 -5.99 18.20
CA ILE A 63 16.71 -4.67 17.69
C ILE A 63 15.94 -3.61 18.48
N PRO A 64 16.62 -2.59 19.03
CA PRO A 64 15.95 -1.50 19.72
C PRO A 64 14.97 -0.77 18.78
N ALA A 65 13.67 -0.89 19.04
CA ALA A 65 12.66 -0.32 18.19
C ALA A 65 11.39 0.09 18.91
N ILE A 66 10.65 0.99 18.28
CA ILE A 66 9.30 1.40 18.66
C ILE A 66 8.40 1.40 17.43
N VAL A 67 7.11 1.30 17.66
CA VAL A 67 6.07 1.53 16.67
C VAL A 67 5.43 2.89 16.92
N ILE A 68 5.28 3.69 15.87
CA ILE A 68 4.54 4.96 15.87
C ILE A 68 3.26 4.75 15.07
N ASP A 69 2.13 4.74 15.75
CA ASP A 69 0.83 4.78 15.13
C ASP A 69 0.43 6.23 14.86
N THR A 70 0.18 6.58 13.61
CA THR A 70 -0.29 7.93 13.28
C THR A 70 -1.73 8.17 13.71
N GLY A 71 -2.49 7.11 13.94
CA GLY A 71 -3.91 7.18 14.30
C GLY A 71 -4.79 7.72 13.17
N GLN A 72 -4.33 7.69 11.92
CA GLN A 72 -5.04 8.21 10.76
C GLN A 72 -6.33 7.45 10.44
N HIS A 73 -6.37 6.15 10.73
CA HIS A 73 -7.57 5.33 10.66
C HIS A 73 -8.18 5.13 12.03
N PHE A 74 -9.42 5.66 12.19
CA PHE A 74 -10.19 5.54 13.40
C PHE A 74 -10.91 4.24 13.56
N ASP A 75 -11.05 3.54 12.43
CA ASP A 75 -11.87 2.36 12.37
C ASP A 75 -11.27 1.27 13.25
N ASP A 76 -12.12 0.50 13.89
CA ASP A 76 -11.78 -0.70 14.66
C ASP A 76 -10.85 -1.65 13.89
N LEU A 77 -10.78 -1.51 12.56
CA LEU A 77 -9.95 -2.30 11.65
C LEU A 77 -8.44 -2.20 11.92
N LEU A 78 -7.90 -1.00 12.25
CA LEU A 78 -6.48 -0.91 12.62
C LEU A 78 -6.23 -1.55 13.99
N GLY A 79 -7.16 -1.36 14.93
CA GLY A 79 -7.15 -2.02 16.22
C GLY A 79 -7.22 -3.55 16.11
N PHE A 80 -7.99 -4.07 15.15
CA PHE A 80 -8.00 -5.51 14.83
C PHE A 80 -6.65 -5.95 14.27
N GLY A 81 -6.08 -5.23 13.32
CA GLY A 81 -4.79 -5.55 12.74
C GLY A 81 -3.67 -5.60 13.78
N ILE A 82 -3.56 -4.58 14.65
CA ILE A 82 -2.58 -4.53 15.73
C ILE A 82 -2.69 -5.77 16.64
N LYS A 83 -3.91 -6.22 16.93
CA LYS A 83 -4.16 -7.46 17.69
C LYS A 83 -3.87 -8.70 16.84
N GLU A 84 -4.32 -8.71 15.57
CA GLU A 84 -4.14 -9.83 14.64
C GLU A 84 -2.66 -10.20 14.42
N PHE A 85 -1.75 -9.20 14.51
CA PHE A 85 -0.31 -9.42 14.38
C PHE A 85 0.47 -9.35 15.71
N SER A 86 -0.23 -9.19 16.85
CA SER A 86 0.35 -9.21 18.21
C SER A 86 1.47 -8.18 18.43
N ILE A 87 1.27 -6.92 18.00
CA ILE A 87 2.28 -5.86 18.10
C ILE A 87 1.92 -4.73 19.09
N ASN A 88 0.87 -4.91 19.89
CA ASN A 88 0.37 -3.89 20.83
C ASN A 88 1.45 -3.35 21.80
N ASP A 89 2.29 -4.25 22.30
CA ASP A 89 3.26 -3.95 23.35
C ASP A 89 4.48 -3.14 22.85
N HIS A 90 4.51 -2.83 21.56
CA HIS A 90 5.58 -2.05 20.93
C HIS A 90 5.13 -0.66 20.44
N VAL A 91 3.83 -0.34 20.56
CA VAL A 91 3.29 0.97 20.17
C VAL A 91 3.65 2.01 21.24
N ALA A 92 4.70 2.77 20.97
CA ALA A 92 5.22 3.80 21.89
C ALA A 92 4.52 5.16 21.74
N CYS A 93 3.89 5.41 20.59
CA CYS A 93 3.29 6.70 20.28
C CYS A 93 2.06 6.54 19.39
N ASN A 94 0.99 7.30 19.70
CA ASN A 94 -0.12 7.54 18.80
C ASN A 94 -0.25 9.05 18.54
N LEU A 95 -0.14 9.46 17.28
CA LEU A 95 -0.16 10.87 16.90
C LEU A 95 -1.58 11.46 16.84
N LYS A 96 -2.62 10.64 16.87
CA LYS A 96 -4.02 11.08 16.84
C LYS A 96 -4.31 12.02 15.65
N ILE A 97 -3.88 11.64 14.47
CA ILE A 97 -4.10 12.40 13.23
C ILE A 97 -5.56 12.28 12.81
N ARG A 98 -6.19 13.40 12.45
CA ARG A 98 -7.64 13.48 12.14
C ARG A 98 -7.91 14.50 11.02
N GLY A 99 -9.15 14.46 10.50
CA GLY A 99 -9.65 15.43 9.54
C GLY A 99 -9.60 14.96 8.08
N ASP A 100 -9.71 15.91 7.17
CA ASP A 100 -9.54 15.68 5.74
C ASP A 100 -8.07 15.48 5.34
N LEU A 101 -7.78 15.42 4.05
CA LEU A 101 -6.42 15.16 3.57
C LEU A 101 -5.43 16.28 3.95
N VAL A 102 -5.89 17.54 3.87
CA VAL A 102 -5.06 18.71 4.18
C VAL A 102 -4.81 18.81 5.69
N GLU A 103 -5.85 18.62 6.49
CA GLU A 103 -5.76 18.58 7.94
C GLU A 103 -4.83 17.47 8.42
N LYS A 104 -4.98 16.26 7.86
CA LYS A 104 -4.10 15.12 8.16
C LYS A 104 -2.64 15.41 7.81
N ALA A 105 -2.36 15.99 6.64
CA ALA A 105 -1.00 16.35 6.24
C ALA A 105 -0.39 17.39 7.19
N SER A 106 -1.12 18.46 7.50
CA SER A 106 -0.70 19.51 8.42
C SER A 106 -0.42 18.99 9.83
N ASP A 107 -1.32 18.14 10.35
CA ASP A 107 -1.17 17.52 11.65
C ASP A 107 0.05 16.58 11.69
N LEU A 108 0.25 15.80 10.64
CA LEU A 108 1.37 14.87 10.54
C LEU A 108 2.71 15.62 10.55
N VAL A 109 2.86 16.70 9.75
CA VAL A 109 4.06 17.54 9.79
C VAL A 109 4.35 18.03 11.22
N THR A 110 3.35 18.61 11.86
CA THR A 110 3.53 19.23 13.17
C THR A 110 3.83 18.21 14.27
N LYS A 111 3.02 17.14 14.32
CA LYS A 111 3.08 16.16 15.42
C LYS A 111 4.28 15.22 15.29
N PHE A 112 4.61 14.79 14.06
CA PHE A 112 5.75 13.91 13.83
C PHE A 112 7.07 14.63 14.12
N ALA A 113 7.24 15.87 13.66
CA ALA A 113 8.39 16.70 14.02
C ALA A 113 8.48 16.95 15.53
N LYS A 114 7.35 17.23 16.19
CA LYS A 114 7.29 17.41 17.64
C LYS A 114 7.70 16.14 18.39
N PHE A 115 7.24 14.98 17.97
CA PHE A 115 7.63 13.70 18.55
C PHE A 115 9.15 13.49 18.43
N GLY A 116 9.73 13.71 17.26
CA GLY A 116 11.18 13.59 17.06
C GLY A 116 11.98 14.53 17.96
N ARG A 117 11.56 15.80 18.11
CA ARG A 117 12.19 16.76 19.04
C ARG A 117 12.08 16.30 20.50
N ILE A 118 10.95 15.72 20.91
CA ILE A 118 10.80 15.14 22.26
C ILE A 118 11.80 14.02 22.47
N CYS A 119 11.97 13.12 21.49
CA CYS A 119 12.97 12.06 21.56
C CYS A 119 14.39 12.61 21.67
N LYS A 120 14.77 13.57 20.82
CA LYS A 120 16.11 14.20 20.84
C LYS A 120 16.38 14.92 22.17
N MET A 121 15.40 15.63 22.75
CA MET A 121 15.57 16.31 24.02
C MET A 121 15.70 15.34 25.21
N ARG A 122 14.93 14.26 25.23
CA ARG A 122 14.94 13.29 26.36
C ARG A 122 16.10 12.31 26.26
N PHE A 123 16.53 11.95 25.04
CA PHE A 123 17.54 10.94 24.79
C PHE A 123 18.56 11.42 23.75
N PRO A 124 19.34 12.47 24.07
CA PRO A 124 20.21 13.15 23.09
C PRO A 124 21.33 12.28 22.52
N SER A 125 21.70 11.18 23.20
CA SER A 125 22.77 10.26 22.77
C SER A 125 22.30 9.16 21.82
N VAL A 126 20.99 9.04 21.54
CA VAL A 126 20.44 7.98 20.70
C VAL A 126 19.77 8.57 19.46
N GLY A 127 20.34 8.31 18.30
CA GLY A 127 19.69 8.68 17.01
C GLY A 127 18.47 7.80 16.72
N VAL A 128 17.44 8.38 16.11
CA VAL A 128 16.22 7.66 15.74
C VAL A 128 16.11 7.61 14.22
N VAL A 129 15.83 6.42 13.68
CA VAL A 129 15.60 6.23 12.25
C VAL A 129 14.17 5.76 12.00
N PRO A 130 13.28 6.65 11.52
CA PRO A 130 11.96 6.24 11.13
C PRO A 130 12.01 5.34 9.88
N ILE A 131 11.16 4.29 9.84
CA ILE A 131 10.89 3.49 8.65
C ILE A 131 9.43 3.74 8.27
N VAL A 132 9.23 4.47 7.16
CA VAL A 132 7.93 4.69 6.55
C VAL A 132 7.67 3.67 5.45
N HIS A 133 6.43 3.56 4.96
CA HIS A 133 6.09 2.53 3.99
C HIS A 133 5.36 3.10 2.75
N GLY A 134 5.82 2.68 1.57
CA GLY A 134 5.09 2.77 0.32
C GLY A 134 4.84 4.19 -0.20
N ASP A 135 3.59 4.38 -0.60
CA ASP A 135 3.06 5.55 -1.31
C ASP A 135 1.89 6.22 -0.56
N THR A 136 1.80 6.00 0.75
CA THR A 136 0.72 6.57 1.57
C THR A 136 1.02 8.01 1.98
N LEU A 137 -0.02 8.76 2.43
CA LEU A 137 0.17 10.11 2.98
C LEU A 137 1.23 10.14 4.10
N VAL A 138 1.30 9.09 4.90
CA VAL A 138 2.31 8.98 5.96
C VAL A 138 3.71 8.92 5.35
N ALA A 139 3.88 8.11 4.31
CA ALA A 139 5.15 8.00 3.60
C ALA A 139 5.56 9.33 2.94
N GLY A 140 4.62 10.08 2.36
CA GLY A 140 4.90 11.38 1.75
C GLY A 140 5.28 12.44 2.78
N ILE A 141 4.55 12.53 3.88
CA ILE A 141 4.64 13.67 4.80
C ILE A 141 5.61 13.44 5.97
N ALA A 142 5.72 12.22 6.51
CA ALA A 142 6.60 11.97 7.65
C ALA A 142 8.09 12.25 7.37
N PRO A 143 8.66 11.90 6.18
CA PRO A 143 10.03 12.27 5.84
C PRO A 143 10.26 13.79 5.79
N LEU A 144 9.30 14.53 5.24
CA LEU A 144 9.33 15.99 5.22
C LEU A 144 9.34 16.58 6.63
N ALA A 145 8.44 16.08 7.48
CA ALA A 145 8.37 16.49 8.89
C ALA A 145 9.66 16.21 9.65
N TRP A 146 10.27 15.05 9.41
CA TRP A 146 11.51 14.64 10.02
C TRP A 146 12.68 15.49 9.56
N ALA A 147 12.77 15.75 8.25
CA ALA A 147 13.79 16.60 7.68
C ALA A 147 13.72 18.05 8.20
N PHE A 148 12.52 18.65 8.21
CA PHE A 148 12.35 20.02 8.66
C PHE A 148 12.47 20.16 10.20
N GLY A 149 12.04 19.13 10.93
CA GLY A 149 12.08 19.13 12.40
C GLY A 149 13.44 18.86 13.00
N LEU A 150 14.26 18.03 12.35
CA LEU A 150 15.48 17.46 12.92
C LEU A 150 16.70 17.52 11.98
N GLY A 151 16.54 17.92 10.72
CA GLY A 151 17.62 17.89 9.73
C GLY A 151 18.03 16.48 9.29
N GLN A 152 17.18 15.47 9.54
CA GLN A 152 17.49 14.04 9.33
C GLN A 152 16.59 13.43 8.25
N LYS A 153 17.03 12.29 7.71
CA LYS A 153 16.29 11.51 6.72
C LYS A 153 15.75 10.22 7.33
N VAL A 154 14.83 9.57 6.61
CA VAL A 154 14.18 8.33 7.03
C VAL A 154 14.64 7.13 6.17
N ALA A 155 14.18 5.92 6.52
CA ALA A 155 14.18 4.76 5.63
C ALA A 155 12.78 4.58 5.03
N GLN A 156 12.69 4.12 3.79
CA GLN A 156 11.43 3.82 3.11
C GLN A 156 11.38 2.33 2.74
N ASN A 157 10.44 1.61 3.32
CA ASN A 157 10.04 0.28 2.86
C ASN A 157 9.12 0.45 1.64
N GLU A 158 9.25 -0.41 0.63
CA GLU A 158 8.55 -0.32 -0.65
C GLU A 158 8.89 0.97 -1.44
N ALA A 159 10.18 1.26 -1.54
CA ALA A 159 10.69 2.46 -2.17
C ALA A 159 10.74 2.35 -3.71
N GLY A 160 10.58 3.50 -4.40
CA GLY A 160 10.79 3.60 -5.85
C GLY A 160 9.59 3.20 -6.70
N LEU A 161 8.39 3.13 -6.12
CA LEU A 161 7.16 2.94 -6.88
C LEU A 161 6.92 4.13 -7.82
N ARG A 162 6.63 3.82 -9.09
CA ARG A 162 6.27 4.83 -10.09
C ARG A 162 5.17 4.30 -10.98
N SER A 163 4.09 5.05 -11.10
CA SER A 163 2.97 4.66 -11.94
C SER A 163 3.34 4.73 -13.41
N MET A 164 2.95 3.70 -14.14
CA MET A 164 3.16 3.59 -15.57
C MET A 164 1.88 3.12 -16.27
N ALA A 165 1.75 3.52 -17.54
CA ALA A 165 0.67 3.07 -18.41
C ALA A 165 1.23 2.46 -19.71
N PRO A 166 0.59 1.43 -20.27
CA PRO A 166 0.97 0.91 -21.57
C PRO A 166 0.60 1.93 -22.67
N VAL A 167 1.46 2.10 -23.65
CA VAL A 167 1.18 3.02 -24.78
C VAL A 167 -0.14 2.67 -25.47
N ALA A 168 -0.51 1.41 -25.48
CA ALA A 168 -1.78 0.90 -26.02
C ALA A 168 -3.03 1.62 -25.49
N ILE A 169 -2.94 2.23 -24.30
CA ILE A 169 -4.09 2.95 -23.69
C ILE A 169 -4.52 4.17 -24.52
N LYS A 170 -3.61 4.74 -25.31
CA LYS A 170 -3.88 5.91 -26.16
C LYS A 170 -4.85 5.61 -27.29
N ASP A 171 -5.01 4.33 -27.64
CA ASP A 171 -5.88 3.86 -28.71
C ASP A 171 -7.31 3.59 -28.24
N LEU A 172 -7.54 3.60 -26.92
CA LEU A 172 -8.85 3.33 -26.34
C LEU A 172 -9.87 4.43 -26.69
N ARG A 173 -11.10 4.04 -26.92
CA ARG A 173 -12.23 4.94 -27.19
C ARG A 173 -13.39 4.56 -26.27
N VAL A 174 -13.97 5.55 -25.58
CA VAL A 174 -15.05 5.36 -24.59
C VAL A 174 -16.25 4.59 -25.16
N ASN A 175 -16.61 4.85 -26.40
CA ASN A 175 -17.75 4.23 -27.06
C ASN A 175 -17.38 2.96 -27.85
N SER A 176 -16.17 2.44 -27.71
CA SER A 176 -15.78 1.21 -28.42
C SER A 176 -16.38 -0.02 -27.73
N GLU A 177 -16.85 -0.95 -28.55
CA GLU A 177 -17.26 -2.29 -28.13
C GLU A 177 -16.21 -3.28 -28.62
N PRO A 178 -15.25 -3.67 -27.79
CA PRO A 178 -14.14 -4.52 -28.21
C PRO A 178 -14.62 -5.94 -28.51
N SER A 179 -14.14 -6.47 -29.63
CA SER A 179 -14.22 -7.90 -29.92
C SER A 179 -13.25 -8.69 -29.01
N HIS A 180 -13.38 -10.00 -29.00
CA HIS A 180 -12.41 -10.87 -28.31
C HIS A 180 -10.97 -10.66 -28.83
N GLN A 181 -10.80 -10.47 -30.13
CA GLN A 181 -9.50 -10.23 -30.76
C GLN A 181 -8.90 -8.88 -30.34
N ASP A 182 -9.72 -7.85 -30.15
CA ASP A 182 -9.27 -6.54 -29.66
C ASP A 182 -8.73 -6.65 -28.23
N ILE A 183 -9.42 -7.42 -27.38
CA ILE A 183 -8.97 -7.68 -26.00
C ILE A 183 -7.64 -8.44 -25.97
N GLU A 184 -7.50 -9.50 -26.79
CA GLU A 184 -6.24 -10.25 -26.86
C GLU A 184 -5.10 -9.39 -27.40
N SER A 185 -5.35 -8.58 -28.43
CA SER A 185 -4.36 -7.63 -28.97
C SER A 185 -3.96 -6.58 -27.93
N PHE A 186 -4.92 -6.04 -27.19
CA PHE A 186 -4.64 -5.08 -26.14
C PHE A 186 -3.86 -5.72 -24.98
N ALA A 187 -4.18 -6.95 -24.60
CA ALA A 187 -3.44 -7.73 -23.60
C ALA A 187 -1.98 -7.97 -24.04
N ASP A 188 -1.77 -8.41 -25.28
CA ASP A 188 -0.43 -8.62 -25.82
C ASP A 188 0.42 -7.34 -25.80
N ARG A 189 -0.17 -6.20 -26.15
CA ARG A 189 0.50 -4.91 -26.09
C ARG A 189 0.81 -4.44 -24.67
N GLN A 190 0.09 -4.89 -23.65
CA GLN A 190 0.45 -4.67 -22.26
C GLN A 190 1.69 -5.49 -21.87
N PHE A 191 1.73 -6.76 -22.25
CA PHE A 191 2.82 -7.68 -21.88
C PHE A 191 4.12 -7.41 -22.64
N ASN A 192 4.05 -7.01 -23.89
CA ASN A 192 5.19 -6.95 -24.80
C ASN A 192 5.41 -5.55 -25.41
N GLY A 193 4.50 -4.62 -25.19
CA GLY A 193 4.56 -3.27 -25.74
C GLY A 193 5.36 -2.29 -24.89
N LYS A 194 5.35 -1.04 -25.31
CA LYS A 194 6.01 0.07 -24.62
C LYS A 194 5.13 0.63 -23.50
N TRP A 195 5.78 1.12 -22.45
CA TRP A 195 5.17 1.77 -21.31
C TRP A 195 5.74 3.18 -21.11
N PHE A 196 4.96 4.07 -20.53
CA PHE A 196 5.37 5.43 -20.17
C PHE A 196 4.97 5.77 -18.73
N LEU A 197 5.63 6.73 -18.11
CA LEU A 197 5.29 7.21 -16.77
C LEU A 197 3.93 7.93 -16.80
N ALA A 198 3.06 7.55 -15.88
CA ALA A 198 1.76 8.17 -15.65
C ALA A 198 1.81 8.90 -14.31
N MET A 199 1.94 10.24 -14.36
CA MET A 199 2.15 11.06 -13.17
C MET A 199 0.86 11.44 -12.43
N GLU A 200 -0.28 11.27 -13.09
CA GLU A 200 -1.57 11.79 -12.64
C GLU A 200 -2.34 10.84 -11.72
N GLU A 201 -2.18 9.55 -11.91
CA GLU A 201 -2.87 8.51 -11.16
C GLU A 201 -1.90 7.42 -10.69
N PRO A 202 -2.09 6.82 -9.52
CA PRO A 202 -3.14 7.11 -8.54
C PRO A 202 -2.90 8.41 -7.76
N TYR A 203 -3.99 9.06 -7.34
CA TYR A 203 -3.93 10.28 -6.54
C TYR A 203 -4.46 10.01 -5.12
N PRO A 204 -3.78 10.41 -4.04
CA PRO A 204 -2.55 11.23 -3.97
C PRO A 204 -1.24 10.40 -4.02
N GLU A 205 -1.29 9.11 -4.14
CA GLU A 205 -0.17 8.18 -3.93
C GLU A 205 1.06 8.50 -4.80
N GLN A 206 0.87 8.98 -6.03
CA GLN A 206 2.01 9.38 -6.85
C GLN A 206 2.75 10.59 -6.27
N ILE A 207 2.04 11.57 -5.73
CA ILE A 207 2.65 12.72 -5.06
C ILE A 207 3.42 12.23 -3.83
N ASP A 208 2.79 11.39 -3.02
CA ASP A 208 3.36 10.90 -1.77
C ASP A 208 4.67 10.13 -1.99
N THR A 209 4.73 9.25 -3.01
CA THR A 209 5.94 8.47 -3.28
C THR A 209 7.11 9.34 -3.78
N TRP A 210 6.84 10.40 -4.55
CA TRP A 210 7.87 11.33 -5.00
C TRP A 210 8.42 12.18 -3.85
N ILE A 211 7.56 12.73 -3.02
CA ILE A 211 7.94 13.50 -1.83
C ILE A 211 8.73 12.62 -0.86
N CYS A 212 8.29 11.39 -0.62
CA CYS A 212 8.96 10.43 0.26
C CYS A 212 10.42 10.22 -0.16
N SER A 213 10.66 9.99 -1.44
CA SER A 213 12.00 9.73 -1.95
C SER A 213 12.98 10.86 -1.63
N ALA A 214 12.54 12.12 -1.67
CA ALA A 214 13.38 13.27 -1.34
C ALA A 214 13.87 13.28 0.12
N GLY A 215 13.04 12.82 1.05
CA GLY A 215 13.37 12.75 2.49
C GLY A 215 13.97 11.41 2.94
N THR A 216 14.28 10.51 2.02
CA THR A 216 14.75 9.15 2.32
C THR A 216 16.25 9.00 2.14
N GLN A 217 16.88 8.23 3.02
CA GLN A 217 18.29 7.85 2.96
C GLN A 217 18.49 6.38 2.64
N TYR A 218 17.65 5.48 3.18
CA TYR A 218 17.73 4.04 2.95
C TYR A 218 16.47 3.60 2.23
N PHE A 219 16.65 3.12 0.99
CA PHE A 219 15.57 2.72 0.12
C PHE A 219 15.49 1.19 0.07
N PHE A 220 14.43 0.61 0.60
CA PHE A 220 14.14 -0.81 0.47
C PHE A 220 13.22 -1.01 -0.73
N ALA A 221 13.82 -1.25 -1.88
CA ALA A 221 13.10 -1.38 -3.15
C ALA A 221 12.52 -2.79 -3.30
N PRO A 222 11.25 -2.94 -3.73
CA PRO A 222 10.64 -4.24 -3.96
C PRO A 222 11.30 -5.03 -5.08
N THR A 223 11.70 -4.37 -6.17
CA THR A 223 12.23 -4.99 -7.38
C THR A 223 13.36 -4.17 -8.00
N GLU A 224 14.07 -4.78 -8.97
CA GLU A 224 15.08 -4.07 -9.77
C GLU A 224 14.49 -2.90 -10.58
N LEU A 225 13.21 -2.94 -10.93
CA LEU A 225 12.56 -1.82 -11.61
C LEU A 225 12.48 -0.60 -10.69
N ASN A 226 12.08 -0.82 -9.44
CA ASN A 226 11.98 0.24 -8.43
C ASN A 226 13.35 0.84 -8.12
N LYS A 227 14.39 0.01 -8.01
CA LYS A 227 15.79 0.48 -7.90
C LYS A 227 16.19 1.34 -9.10
N LYS A 228 15.89 0.89 -10.33
CA LYS A 228 16.20 1.65 -11.55
C LYS A 228 15.48 2.99 -11.61
N ASN A 229 14.24 3.08 -11.11
CA ASN A 229 13.52 4.35 -11.02
C ASN A 229 14.29 5.35 -10.15
N LEU A 230 14.68 4.94 -8.95
CA LEU A 230 15.44 5.78 -8.01
C LEU A 230 16.81 6.21 -8.57
N ILE A 231 17.55 5.30 -9.22
CA ILE A 231 18.83 5.63 -9.84
C ILE A 231 18.65 6.67 -10.95
N ARG A 232 17.62 6.53 -11.80
CA ARG A 232 17.31 7.51 -12.85
C ARG A 232 16.97 8.90 -12.31
N GLU A 233 16.41 8.96 -11.10
CA GLU A 233 16.11 10.20 -10.38
C GLU A 233 17.33 10.78 -9.65
N GLY A 234 18.47 10.10 -9.70
CA GLY A 234 19.75 10.56 -9.16
C GLY A 234 19.99 10.17 -7.69
N TYR A 235 19.24 9.23 -7.13
CA TYR A 235 19.53 8.71 -5.78
C TYR A 235 20.75 7.78 -5.82
N PRO A 236 21.61 7.82 -4.76
CA PRO A 236 22.82 7.01 -4.71
C PRO A 236 22.51 5.52 -4.71
N GLU A 237 23.19 4.76 -5.58
CA GLU A 237 22.93 3.32 -5.73
C GLU A 237 23.23 2.53 -4.46
N ASP A 238 24.23 2.92 -3.69
CA ASP A 238 24.64 2.29 -2.43
C ASP A 238 23.60 2.46 -1.29
N SER A 239 22.66 3.40 -1.43
CA SER A 239 21.55 3.61 -0.51
C SER A 239 20.28 2.83 -0.89
N ILE A 240 20.28 2.14 -2.07
CA ILE A 240 19.11 1.44 -2.61
C ILE A 240 19.34 -0.08 -2.54
N HIS A 241 18.49 -0.75 -1.77
CA HIS A 241 18.57 -2.18 -1.53
C HIS A 241 17.34 -2.90 -2.09
N VAL A 242 17.53 -3.82 -3.02
CA VAL A 242 16.43 -4.66 -3.50
C VAL A 242 16.22 -5.79 -2.50
N VAL A 243 15.08 -5.76 -1.80
CA VAL A 243 14.77 -6.64 -0.68
C VAL A 243 13.56 -7.53 -0.91
N GLY A 244 12.71 -7.20 -1.87
CA GLY A 244 11.37 -7.78 -2.07
C GLY A 244 10.29 -6.88 -1.46
N ASN A 245 9.06 -7.40 -1.36
CA ASN A 245 7.93 -6.72 -0.71
C ASN A 245 7.47 -7.50 0.51
N SER A 246 7.42 -6.85 1.67
CA SER A 246 7.07 -7.46 2.95
C SER A 246 5.63 -7.98 3.04
N ILE A 247 4.76 -7.65 2.08
CA ILE A 247 3.44 -8.29 1.97
C ILE A 247 3.53 -9.81 1.78
N VAL A 248 4.60 -10.28 1.15
CA VAL A 248 4.86 -11.71 0.96
C VAL A 248 5.04 -12.43 2.30
N ASP A 249 5.71 -11.76 3.22
CA ASP A 249 5.87 -12.29 4.59
C ASP A 249 4.56 -12.26 5.37
N ALA A 250 3.72 -11.23 5.16
CA ALA A 250 2.39 -11.17 5.77
C ALA A 250 1.49 -12.31 5.27
N ILE A 251 1.47 -12.58 3.97
CA ILE A 251 0.76 -13.73 3.39
C ILE A 251 1.24 -15.04 4.02
N ASN A 252 2.57 -15.25 4.07
CA ASN A 252 3.16 -16.45 4.65
C ASN A 252 2.80 -16.62 6.14
N LEU A 253 2.77 -15.51 6.88
CA LEU A 253 2.38 -15.51 8.28
C LEU A 253 0.91 -15.94 8.44
N LYS A 254 0.01 -15.34 7.67
CA LYS A 254 -1.44 -15.64 7.75
C LYS A 254 -1.83 -17.00 7.18
N ARG A 255 -1.06 -17.58 6.30
CA ARG A 255 -1.20 -18.98 5.90
C ARG A 255 -0.94 -19.95 7.05
N ARG A 256 -0.06 -19.57 8.00
CA ARG A 256 0.26 -20.36 9.20
C ARG A 256 -0.70 -20.09 10.35
N GLU A 257 -1.10 -18.84 10.51
CA GLU A 257 -2.02 -18.35 11.54
C GLU A 257 -3.42 -18.24 10.92
N LYS A 258 -4.27 -19.24 11.09
CA LYS A 258 -5.65 -19.19 10.57
C LYS A 258 -6.47 -18.10 11.26
N PRO A 259 -7.49 -17.51 10.59
CA PRO A 259 -8.39 -16.57 11.22
C PRO A 259 -9.17 -17.23 12.38
N HIS A 260 -9.64 -16.43 13.33
CA HIS A 260 -10.39 -16.92 14.49
C HIS A 260 -11.68 -17.63 14.09
N GLN A 261 -12.35 -17.16 13.04
CA GLN A 261 -13.50 -17.74 12.42
C GLN A 261 -13.29 -17.81 10.92
N SER A 262 -13.67 -18.92 10.28
CA SER A 262 -13.52 -19.05 8.84
C SER A 262 -14.40 -18.05 8.11
N ILE A 263 -13.89 -17.53 6.96
CA ILE A 263 -14.70 -16.69 6.08
C ILE A 263 -15.93 -17.44 5.56
N PHE A 264 -15.84 -18.76 5.43
CA PHE A 264 -16.94 -19.60 4.97
C PHE A 264 -18.01 -19.83 6.03
N ASP A 265 -17.67 -19.74 7.33
CA ASP A 265 -18.66 -19.70 8.40
C ASP A 265 -19.47 -18.39 8.37
N LEU A 266 -18.81 -17.27 7.99
CA LEU A 266 -19.46 -15.97 7.84
C LEU A 266 -20.30 -15.89 6.57
N TYR A 267 -19.83 -16.51 5.48
CA TYR A 267 -20.44 -16.48 4.16
C TYR A 267 -20.50 -17.90 3.54
N PRO A 268 -21.36 -18.82 4.02
CA PRO A 268 -21.36 -20.21 3.57
C PRO A 268 -21.57 -20.40 2.06
N ARG A 269 -22.30 -19.50 1.42
CA ARG A 269 -22.48 -19.53 -0.04
C ARG A 269 -21.19 -19.31 -0.82
N ALA A 270 -20.19 -18.65 -0.23
CA ALA A 270 -18.90 -18.40 -0.86
C ALA A 270 -18.05 -19.67 -1.01
N GLU A 271 -18.36 -20.75 -0.28
CA GLU A 271 -17.74 -22.08 -0.39
C GLU A 271 -18.27 -22.88 -1.59
N ILE A 272 -19.33 -22.39 -2.25
CA ILE A 272 -19.98 -23.11 -3.36
C ILE A 272 -19.74 -22.38 -4.67
N GLY A 273 -18.80 -22.89 -5.46
CA GLY A 273 -18.58 -22.40 -6.81
C GLY A 273 -17.21 -21.77 -7.03
N ASP A 274 -17.14 -20.97 -8.06
CA ASP A 274 -15.95 -20.44 -8.68
C ASP A 274 -16.13 -18.93 -8.86
N TRP A 275 -15.69 -18.17 -7.89
CA TRP A 275 -16.02 -16.75 -7.72
C TRP A 275 -15.01 -15.81 -8.37
N ILE A 276 -15.51 -14.68 -8.83
CA ILE A 276 -14.75 -13.46 -9.06
C ILE A 276 -14.92 -12.60 -7.81
N ARG A 277 -13.86 -12.37 -7.07
CA ARG A 277 -13.87 -11.40 -5.98
C ARG A 277 -13.68 -10.01 -6.59
N VAL A 278 -14.48 -9.03 -6.15
CA VAL A 278 -14.45 -7.66 -6.67
C VAL A 278 -14.28 -6.69 -5.50
N ASP A 279 -13.21 -5.89 -5.54
CA ASP A 279 -13.02 -4.77 -4.63
C ASP A 279 -12.59 -3.51 -5.39
N ILE A 280 -13.36 -2.43 -5.25
CA ILE A 280 -13.13 -1.17 -5.95
C ILE A 280 -13.22 -0.02 -4.95
N HIS A 281 -12.14 0.73 -4.79
CA HIS A 281 -12.06 1.78 -3.78
C HIS A 281 -11.20 3.00 -4.15
N ARG A 282 -10.49 2.96 -5.28
CA ARG A 282 -9.65 4.07 -5.74
C ARG A 282 -10.53 5.25 -6.18
N ARG A 283 -10.13 6.47 -5.80
CA ARG A 283 -10.90 7.71 -6.06
C ARG A 283 -11.22 7.90 -7.54
N GLU A 284 -10.26 7.64 -8.42
CA GLU A 284 -10.42 7.74 -9.86
C GLU A 284 -11.52 6.82 -10.42
N ASN A 285 -11.70 5.64 -9.82
CA ASN A 285 -12.74 4.70 -10.21
C ASN A 285 -14.09 4.98 -9.54
N LEU A 286 -14.11 5.76 -8.45
CA LEU A 286 -15.34 6.16 -7.78
C LEU A 286 -16.01 7.40 -8.40
N THR A 287 -15.51 7.89 -9.54
CA THR A 287 -16.21 8.88 -10.35
C THR A 287 -17.45 8.26 -11.01
N LYS A 288 -18.51 9.06 -11.20
CA LYS A 288 -19.80 8.55 -11.70
C LYS A 288 -19.66 7.70 -12.97
N LEU A 289 -18.83 8.14 -13.92
CA LEU A 289 -18.65 7.46 -15.20
C LEU A 289 -17.97 6.11 -15.04
N ARG A 290 -16.79 6.07 -14.45
CA ARG A 290 -16.02 4.83 -14.28
C ARG A 290 -16.73 3.86 -13.34
N PHE A 291 -17.27 4.37 -12.22
CA PHE A 291 -17.97 3.53 -11.26
C PHE A 291 -19.23 2.88 -11.85
N SER A 292 -20.02 3.65 -12.62
CA SER A 292 -21.17 3.09 -13.32
C SER A 292 -20.76 2.03 -14.34
N ALA A 293 -19.66 2.22 -15.06
CA ALA A 293 -19.14 1.23 -16.00
C ALA A 293 -18.77 -0.07 -15.28
N ILE A 294 -18.11 0.03 -14.12
CA ILE A 294 -17.70 -1.12 -13.31
C ILE A 294 -18.92 -1.87 -12.77
N ILE A 295 -19.88 -1.17 -12.17
CA ILE A 295 -21.11 -1.79 -11.64
C ILE A 295 -21.96 -2.42 -12.75
N ASN A 296 -22.02 -1.81 -13.93
CA ASN A 296 -22.72 -2.38 -15.07
C ASN A 296 -22.02 -3.64 -15.59
N GLY A 297 -20.68 -3.59 -15.73
CA GLY A 297 -19.88 -4.76 -16.15
C GLY A 297 -20.03 -5.94 -15.20
N MET A 298 -19.97 -5.67 -13.87
CA MET A 298 -20.24 -6.68 -12.85
C MET A 298 -21.66 -7.26 -12.95
N THR A 299 -22.66 -6.39 -13.17
CA THR A 299 -24.05 -6.82 -13.37
C THR A 299 -24.21 -7.73 -14.60
N ASP A 300 -23.54 -7.40 -15.70
CA ASP A 300 -23.57 -8.20 -16.91
C ASP A 300 -22.89 -9.57 -16.71
N LEU A 301 -21.78 -9.62 -15.98
CA LEU A 301 -21.14 -10.88 -15.63
C LEU A 301 -22.07 -11.79 -14.83
N VAL A 302 -22.79 -11.26 -13.83
CA VAL A 302 -23.76 -12.03 -13.03
C VAL A 302 -24.88 -12.59 -13.93
N LYS A 303 -25.44 -11.75 -14.84
CA LYS A 303 -26.45 -12.18 -15.79
C LYS A 303 -25.96 -13.25 -16.77
N LEU A 304 -24.67 -13.27 -17.08
CA LEU A 304 -24.02 -14.28 -17.90
C LEU A 304 -23.68 -15.57 -17.13
N GLY A 305 -24.07 -15.67 -15.85
CA GLY A 305 -23.87 -16.84 -15.02
C GLY A 305 -22.56 -16.90 -14.25
N TYR A 306 -21.73 -15.84 -14.32
CA TYR A 306 -20.54 -15.76 -13.47
C TYR A 306 -20.92 -15.51 -12.01
N LYS A 307 -20.19 -16.13 -11.09
CA LYS A 307 -20.34 -15.87 -9.66
C LYS A 307 -19.47 -14.69 -9.26
N VAL A 308 -20.06 -13.67 -8.65
CA VAL A 308 -19.40 -12.42 -8.26
C VAL A 308 -19.60 -12.18 -6.76
N LEU A 309 -18.50 -12.04 -6.04
CA LEU A 309 -18.46 -11.66 -4.63
C LEU A 309 -17.93 -10.23 -4.53
N PHE A 310 -18.80 -9.30 -4.21
CA PHE A 310 -18.51 -7.86 -4.18
C PHE A 310 -18.25 -7.36 -2.76
N ILE A 311 -17.05 -6.80 -2.53
CA ILE A 311 -16.64 -6.22 -1.26
C ILE A 311 -16.98 -4.73 -1.24
N LYS A 312 -17.85 -4.32 -0.34
CA LYS A 312 -18.23 -2.92 -0.14
C LYS A 312 -17.34 -2.27 0.91
N LEU A 313 -16.35 -1.50 0.46
CA LEU A 313 -15.58 -0.64 1.35
C LEU A 313 -16.36 0.66 1.63
N ASN A 314 -15.95 1.44 2.65
CA ASN A 314 -16.65 2.67 3.00
C ASN A 314 -16.77 3.65 1.82
N ALA A 315 -15.68 3.86 1.08
CA ALA A 315 -15.69 4.73 -0.10
C ALA A 315 -16.60 4.19 -1.23
N THR A 316 -16.64 2.87 -1.41
CA THR A 316 -17.51 2.19 -2.36
C THR A 316 -18.98 2.37 -1.99
N GLN A 317 -19.33 2.19 -0.71
CA GLN A 317 -20.67 2.41 -0.21
C GLN A 317 -21.12 3.86 -0.43
N TYR A 318 -20.24 4.82 -0.11
CA TYR A 318 -20.53 6.23 -0.36
C TYR A 318 -20.82 6.51 -1.84
N ALA A 319 -20.06 5.94 -2.77
CA ALA A 319 -20.29 6.12 -4.20
C ALA A 319 -21.60 5.44 -4.68
N LEU A 320 -21.93 4.26 -4.14
CA LEU A 320 -23.20 3.57 -4.40
C LEU A 320 -24.38 4.45 -4.02
N ASP A 321 -24.33 5.07 -2.85
CA ASP A 321 -25.38 5.95 -2.33
C ASP A 321 -25.48 7.24 -3.16
N ALA A 322 -24.34 7.88 -3.41
CA ALA A 322 -24.27 9.14 -4.15
C ALA A 322 -24.81 9.03 -5.60
N TYR A 323 -24.66 7.86 -6.23
CA TYR A 323 -25.09 7.65 -7.62
C TYR A 323 -26.37 6.82 -7.73
N GLY A 324 -26.99 6.43 -6.62
CA GLY A 324 -28.23 5.64 -6.60
C GLY A 324 -28.07 4.22 -7.16
N LEU A 325 -26.86 3.65 -7.06
CA LEU A 325 -26.54 2.32 -7.61
C LEU A 325 -26.82 1.17 -6.62
N GLY A 326 -27.02 1.49 -5.32
CA GLY A 326 -27.25 0.49 -4.28
C GLY A 326 -28.46 -0.38 -4.56
N THR A 327 -29.62 0.26 -4.88
CA THR A 327 -30.86 -0.47 -5.20
C THR A 327 -30.76 -1.40 -6.40
N LYS A 328 -29.85 -1.11 -7.34
CA LYS A 328 -29.57 -2.00 -8.47
C LYS A 328 -28.87 -3.28 -8.01
N LEU A 329 -27.92 -3.14 -7.09
CA LEU A 329 -27.19 -4.29 -6.54
C LEU A 329 -28.06 -5.13 -5.61
N ASP A 330 -28.96 -4.51 -4.85
CA ASP A 330 -29.92 -5.23 -4.01
C ASP A 330 -30.86 -6.11 -4.86
N LYS A 331 -31.42 -5.52 -5.94
CA LYS A 331 -32.20 -6.28 -6.92
C LYS A 331 -31.38 -7.40 -7.60
N LEU A 332 -30.11 -7.18 -7.85
CA LEU A 332 -29.24 -8.21 -8.42
C LEU A 332 -29.05 -9.37 -7.44
N THR A 333 -28.93 -9.09 -6.13
CA THR A 333 -28.83 -10.10 -5.08
C THR A 333 -30.11 -10.95 -5.01
N ASP A 334 -31.29 -10.30 -5.11
CA ASP A 334 -32.58 -10.98 -5.08
C ASP A 334 -32.82 -11.87 -6.29
N LEU A 335 -32.42 -11.40 -7.48
CA LEU A 335 -32.64 -12.11 -8.75
C LEU A 335 -31.62 -13.23 -8.99
N TYR A 336 -30.41 -13.10 -8.47
CA TYR A 336 -29.30 -14.04 -8.71
C TYR A 336 -28.62 -14.44 -7.38
N PRO A 337 -29.36 -14.99 -6.41
CA PRO A 337 -28.83 -15.27 -5.07
C PRO A 337 -27.65 -16.25 -5.08
N ASP A 338 -27.60 -17.17 -6.04
CA ASP A 338 -26.51 -18.16 -6.16
C ASP A 338 -25.27 -17.62 -6.90
N ASN A 339 -25.40 -16.48 -7.60
CA ASN A 339 -24.34 -15.93 -8.43
C ASN A 339 -23.83 -14.57 -7.94
N PHE A 340 -24.50 -13.95 -6.97
CA PHE A 340 -24.09 -12.66 -6.46
C PHE A 340 -24.13 -12.58 -4.94
N ILE A 341 -23.01 -12.21 -4.34
CA ILE A 341 -22.87 -11.97 -2.91
C ILE A 341 -22.30 -10.55 -2.71
N GLN A 342 -22.92 -9.76 -1.84
CA GLN A 342 -22.39 -8.52 -1.34
C GLN A 342 -21.91 -8.71 0.10
N THR A 343 -20.69 -8.24 0.42
CA THR A 343 -20.18 -8.26 1.79
C THR A 343 -19.61 -6.89 2.16
N PRO A 344 -19.62 -6.50 3.45
CA PRO A 344 -18.77 -5.43 3.91
C PRO A 344 -17.29 -5.83 3.80
N LEU A 345 -16.39 -4.89 4.05
CA LEU A 345 -14.96 -5.18 4.17
C LEU A 345 -14.72 -6.25 5.24
N TRP A 346 -13.98 -7.28 4.88
CA TRP A 346 -13.62 -8.34 5.81
C TRP A 346 -12.66 -7.83 6.89
N LYS A 347 -12.92 -8.19 8.13
CA LYS A 347 -12.22 -7.64 9.30
C LYS A 347 -10.78 -8.11 9.40
N GLU A 348 -10.55 -9.42 9.27
CA GLU A 348 -9.22 -10.02 9.36
C GLU A 348 -8.58 -10.17 7.99
N TYR A 349 -7.29 -9.91 7.90
CA TYR A 349 -6.51 -10.17 6.69
C TYR A 349 -6.46 -11.67 6.38
N GLY A 350 -6.46 -12.49 7.42
CA GLY A 350 -6.57 -13.93 7.31
C GLY A 350 -7.76 -14.41 6.48
N HIS A 351 -8.91 -13.73 6.51
CA HIS A 351 -10.08 -14.07 5.68
C HIS A 351 -9.79 -13.92 4.17
N VAL A 352 -9.04 -12.88 3.79
CA VAL A 352 -8.66 -12.67 2.38
C VAL A 352 -7.75 -13.82 1.93
N ILE A 353 -6.76 -14.17 2.74
CA ILE A 353 -5.81 -15.25 2.44
C ILE A 353 -6.54 -16.59 2.34
N GLU A 354 -7.43 -16.90 3.30
CA GLU A 354 -8.22 -18.11 3.32
C GLU A 354 -9.07 -18.25 2.04
N PHE A 355 -9.76 -17.18 1.64
CA PHE A 355 -10.60 -17.19 0.45
C PHE A 355 -9.80 -17.37 -0.85
N LEU A 356 -8.67 -16.67 -0.97
CA LEU A 356 -7.82 -16.77 -2.16
C LEU A 356 -7.11 -18.13 -2.28
N ASP A 357 -6.77 -18.78 -1.17
CA ASP A 357 -6.14 -20.12 -1.14
C ASP A 357 -7.16 -21.27 -1.26
N SER A 358 -8.45 -21.01 -1.06
CA SER A 358 -9.50 -22.05 -0.99
C SER A 358 -9.75 -22.80 -2.30
N GLY A 359 -9.39 -22.21 -3.43
CA GLY A 359 -9.78 -22.70 -4.76
C GLY A 359 -11.16 -22.24 -5.23
N HIS A 360 -11.93 -21.54 -4.38
CA HIS A 360 -13.23 -20.96 -4.74
C HIS A 360 -13.15 -19.59 -5.41
N CYS A 361 -11.96 -18.99 -5.46
CA CYS A 361 -11.69 -17.75 -6.16
C CYS A 361 -10.82 -18.02 -7.39
N TRP A 362 -11.31 -17.74 -8.60
CA TRP A 362 -10.51 -17.91 -9.81
C TRP A 362 -9.98 -16.60 -10.37
N ALA A 363 -10.58 -15.48 -10.01
CA ALA A 363 -10.13 -14.14 -10.42
C ALA A 363 -10.44 -13.10 -9.36
N GLU A 364 -9.58 -12.11 -9.29
CA GLU A 364 -9.77 -10.88 -8.53
C GLU A 364 -9.88 -9.71 -9.49
N LEU A 365 -11.01 -9.00 -9.46
CA LEU A 365 -11.25 -7.77 -10.21
C LEU A 365 -11.09 -6.60 -9.26
N THR A 366 -9.93 -5.95 -9.26
CA THR A 366 -9.55 -4.99 -8.22
C THR A 366 -8.90 -3.74 -8.78
N ASP A 367 -8.96 -2.64 -8.05
CA ASP A 367 -8.13 -1.45 -8.31
C ASP A 367 -7.04 -1.23 -7.25
N SER A 368 -6.90 -2.16 -6.31
CA SER A 368 -5.90 -2.12 -5.25
C SER A 368 -4.47 -2.28 -5.78
N GLY A 369 -3.55 -1.42 -5.34
CA GLY A 369 -2.12 -1.60 -5.62
C GLY A 369 -1.55 -2.85 -4.94
N SER A 370 -1.86 -3.04 -3.65
CA SER A 370 -1.37 -4.16 -2.85
C SER A 370 -1.85 -5.52 -3.39
N MET A 371 -3.13 -5.62 -3.79
CA MET A 371 -3.65 -6.87 -4.35
C MET A 371 -2.91 -7.32 -5.61
N GLN A 372 -2.39 -6.41 -6.43
CA GLN A 372 -1.60 -6.77 -7.59
C GLN A 372 -0.32 -7.53 -7.20
N GLU A 373 0.30 -7.14 -6.08
CA GLU A 373 1.50 -7.80 -5.54
C GLU A 373 1.14 -9.12 -4.86
N GLU A 374 0.10 -9.10 -4.04
CA GLU A 374 -0.40 -10.27 -3.29
C GLU A 374 -0.77 -11.41 -4.24
N LEU A 375 -1.53 -11.11 -5.28
CA LEU A 375 -2.02 -12.09 -6.24
C LEU A 375 -0.90 -12.81 -7.02
N MET A 376 0.33 -12.29 -7.02
CA MET A 376 1.48 -13.03 -7.57
C MET A 376 1.79 -14.31 -6.80
N TYR A 377 1.31 -14.43 -5.55
CA TYR A 377 1.51 -15.58 -4.65
C TYR A 377 0.30 -16.51 -4.54
N PHE A 378 -0.75 -16.27 -5.35
CA PHE A 378 -1.94 -17.10 -5.46
C PHE A 378 -2.07 -17.64 -6.90
N PRO A 379 -1.41 -18.77 -7.23
CA PRO A 379 -1.25 -19.24 -8.61
C PRO A 379 -2.57 -19.52 -9.33
N ASN A 380 -3.61 -19.86 -8.58
CA ASN A 380 -4.93 -20.20 -9.14
C ASN A 380 -5.85 -18.98 -9.34
N VAL A 381 -5.48 -17.81 -8.80
CA VAL A 381 -6.30 -16.59 -8.89
C VAL A 381 -5.73 -15.64 -9.92
N LEU A 382 -6.51 -15.26 -10.92
CA LEU A 382 -6.11 -14.30 -11.93
C LEU A 382 -6.22 -12.86 -11.40
N SER A 383 -5.21 -12.04 -11.66
CA SER A 383 -5.22 -10.62 -11.30
C SER A 383 -5.72 -9.78 -12.47
N LEU A 384 -6.89 -9.16 -12.30
CA LEU A 384 -7.56 -8.29 -13.28
C LEU A 384 -7.66 -6.88 -12.68
N THR A 385 -6.72 -6.01 -13.02
CA THR A 385 -6.62 -4.68 -12.42
C THR A 385 -7.47 -3.66 -13.17
N VAL A 386 -8.54 -3.19 -12.54
CA VAL A 386 -9.50 -2.24 -13.12
C VAL A 386 -8.92 -0.82 -13.08
N ARG A 387 -7.96 -0.54 -13.97
CA ARG A 387 -7.24 0.73 -14.02
C ARG A 387 -6.75 1.02 -15.44
N LEU A 388 -6.33 2.26 -15.69
CA LEU A 388 -5.69 2.70 -16.93
C LEU A 388 -4.16 2.71 -16.83
N ASN A 389 -3.63 2.71 -15.63
CA ASN A 389 -2.21 2.71 -15.27
C ASN A 389 -2.00 1.86 -14.03
N THR A 390 -0.76 1.59 -13.68
CA THR A 390 -0.42 0.93 -12.42
C THR A 390 0.93 1.40 -11.90
N ASP A 391 1.02 1.48 -10.60
CA ASP A 391 2.24 1.67 -9.81
C ASP A 391 3.01 0.36 -9.57
N ARG A 392 2.50 -0.77 -10.09
CA ARG A 392 3.12 -2.12 -10.09
C ARG A 392 3.23 -2.67 -11.51
N PRO A 393 3.80 -1.93 -12.47
CA PRO A 393 3.82 -2.34 -13.88
C PRO A 393 4.62 -3.63 -14.11
N GLU A 394 5.58 -3.94 -13.24
CA GLU A 394 6.36 -5.18 -13.24
C GLU A 394 5.49 -6.44 -13.13
N THR A 395 4.34 -6.37 -12.44
CA THR A 395 3.39 -7.48 -12.35
C THR A 395 2.81 -7.87 -13.72
N ILE A 396 2.83 -6.93 -14.66
CA ILE A 396 2.31 -7.11 -16.02
C ILE A 396 3.42 -7.49 -16.98
N PHE A 397 4.35 -6.59 -17.29
CA PHE A 397 5.30 -6.84 -18.37
C PHE A 397 6.47 -7.76 -17.98
N GLN A 398 6.80 -7.90 -16.67
CA GLN A 398 7.85 -8.80 -16.20
C GLN A 398 7.28 -10.13 -15.69
N ALA A 399 6.34 -10.08 -14.74
CA ALA A 399 5.76 -11.28 -14.13
C ALA A 399 4.69 -11.95 -14.99
N LYS A 400 4.03 -11.20 -15.88
CA LYS A 400 2.89 -11.63 -16.71
C LYS A 400 1.72 -12.23 -15.92
N GLY A 401 1.60 -11.82 -14.64
CA GLY A 401 0.59 -12.36 -13.73
C GLY A 401 -0.58 -11.42 -13.47
N ASN A 402 -0.56 -10.25 -14.06
CA ASN A 402 -1.58 -9.22 -13.91
C ASN A 402 -1.89 -8.59 -15.28
N ILE A 403 -3.07 -7.97 -15.41
CA ILE A 403 -3.47 -7.24 -16.62
C ILE A 403 -4.37 -6.06 -16.25
N LEU A 404 -4.18 -4.92 -16.93
CA LEU A 404 -5.10 -3.78 -16.78
C LEU A 404 -6.40 -4.04 -17.56
N VAL A 405 -7.50 -3.82 -16.88
CA VAL A 405 -8.86 -3.87 -17.41
C VAL A 405 -9.41 -2.44 -17.43
N PRO A 406 -9.39 -1.75 -18.58
CA PRO A 406 -9.78 -0.35 -18.65
C PRO A 406 -11.25 -0.12 -18.28
N PRO A 407 -11.57 0.70 -17.24
CA PRO A 407 -12.94 0.98 -16.80
C PRO A 407 -13.61 2.06 -17.68
N ILE A 408 -13.45 2.01 -18.98
CA ILE A 408 -13.98 3.02 -19.90
C ILE A 408 -15.46 2.80 -20.22
N ASN A 409 -15.92 1.55 -20.26
CA ASN A 409 -17.32 1.16 -20.29
C ASN A 409 -17.47 -0.30 -19.81
N HIS A 410 -18.72 -0.75 -19.61
CA HIS A 410 -19.01 -2.08 -19.07
C HIS A 410 -18.63 -3.23 -20.01
N VAL A 411 -18.65 -3.01 -21.33
CA VAL A 411 -18.32 -4.03 -22.32
C VAL A 411 -16.84 -4.44 -22.21
N TRP A 412 -15.94 -3.48 -22.05
CA TRP A 412 -14.51 -3.76 -21.83
C TRP A 412 -14.30 -4.68 -20.64
N ILE A 413 -14.93 -4.38 -19.50
CA ILE A 413 -14.82 -5.20 -18.29
C ILE A 413 -15.32 -6.63 -18.54
N THR A 414 -16.52 -6.75 -19.12
CA THR A 414 -17.15 -8.04 -19.39
C THR A 414 -16.32 -8.87 -20.37
N GLN A 415 -15.82 -8.27 -21.45
CA GLN A 415 -15.01 -8.97 -22.45
C GLN A 415 -13.64 -9.38 -21.91
N PHE A 416 -13.00 -8.55 -21.06
CA PHE A 416 -11.75 -8.94 -20.40
C PHE A 416 -11.93 -10.15 -19.49
N VAL A 417 -12.99 -10.20 -18.68
CA VAL A 417 -13.29 -11.37 -17.83
C VAL A 417 -13.54 -12.62 -18.66
N LYS A 418 -14.29 -12.49 -19.77
CA LYS A 418 -14.50 -13.62 -20.72
C LYS A 418 -13.18 -14.09 -21.33
N ALA A 419 -12.34 -13.17 -21.79
CA ALA A 419 -11.04 -13.50 -22.35
C ALA A 419 -10.09 -14.12 -21.32
N ALA A 420 -10.11 -13.64 -20.07
CA ALA A 420 -9.35 -14.21 -18.97
C ALA A 420 -9.81 -15.64 -18.59
N ARG A 421 -11.08 -15.98 -18.84
CA ARG A 421 -11.60 -17.34 -18.68
C ARG A 421 -11.18 -18.26 -19.83
N SER A 422 -10.72 -17.71 -20.97
CA SER A 422 -10.24 -18.47 -22.10
C SER A 422 -8.92 -19.19 -21.80
N GLU A 423 -8.63 -20.27 -22.54
CA GLU A 423 -7.40 -21.03 -22.37
C GLU A 423 -6.14 -20.19 -22.56
N ARG A 424 -6.13 -19.32 -23.58
CA ARG A 424 -4.95 -18.54 -23.95
C ARG A 424 -4.56 -17.50 -22.90
N LEU A 425 -5.43 -16.52 -22.61
CA LEU A 425 -5.12 -15.43 -21.68
C LEU A 425 -5.08 -15.94 -20.24
N GLY A 426 -6.02 -16.83 -19.87
CA GLY A 426 -6.03 -17.44 -18.55
C GLY A 426 -4.78 -18.25 -18.24
N ALA A 427 -4.30 -19.07 -19.17
CA ALA A 427 -3.07 -19.83 -19.01
C ALA A 427 -1.84 -18.92 -18.87
N LEU A 428 -1.78 -17.83 -19.65
CA LEU A 428 -0.69 -16.85 -19.55
C LEU A 428 -0.66 -16.21 -18.16
N LEU A 429 -1.80 -15.74 -17.66
CA LEU A 429 -1.92 -15.09 -16.35
C LEU A 429 -1.66 -16.07 -15.18
N LYS A 430 -1.96 -17.36 -15.33
CA LYS A 430 -1.64 -18.39 -14.33
C LYS A 430 -0.14 -18.70 -14.27
N ASN A 431 0.57 -18.60 -15.40
CA ASN A 431 2.02 -18.85 -15.46
C ASN A 431 2.84 -17.63 -14.98
N LYS A 432 2.36 -16.98 -13.94
CA LYS A 432 2.99 -15.81 -13.33
C LYS A 432 4.27 -16.15 -12.57
N ARG A 433 5.20 -15.20 -12.55
CA ARG A 433 6.48 -15.34 -11.87
C ARG A 433 6.48 -14.50 -10.60
N PRO A 434 6.47 -15.11 -9.39
CA PRO A 434 6.66 -14.35 -8.16
C PRO A 434 7.96 -13.55 -8.21
N MET A 435 7.91 -12.26 -7.89
CA MET A 435 9.05 -11.38 -8.06
C MET A 435 9.36 -10.49 -6.84
N TYR A 436 8.53 -10.55 -5.83
CA TYR A 436 8.67 -9.73 -4.61
C TYR A 436 9.42 -10.45 -3.49
N GLY A 437 10.25 -11.44 -3.82
CA GLY A 437 11.03 -12.20 -2.84
C GLY A 437 10.39 -13.53 -2.43
N GLN A 438 11.12 -14.26 -1.58
CA GLN A 438 10.66 -15.53 -1.03
C GLN A 438 9.88 -15.32 0.26
N PRO A 439 8.76 -16.02 0.48
CA PRO A 439 7.99 -15.94 1.71
C PRO A 439 8.85 -16.18 2.96
N GLY A 440 8.76 -15.27 3.93
CA GLY A 440 9.52 -15.31 5.18
C GLY A 440 10.97 -14.85 5.07
N GLN A 441 11.38 -14.23 3.95
CA GLN A 441 12.75 -13.75 3.75
C GLN A 441 12.86 -12.23 3.57
N VAL A 442 11.80 -11.56 3.17
CA VAL A 442 11.86 -10.13 2.83
C VAL A 442 12.19 -9.29 4.05
N SER A 443 11.45 -9.45 5.13
CA SER A 443 11.71 -8.74 6.40
C SER A 443 13.10 -9.08 6.94
N LYS A 444 13.57 -10.32 6.81
CA LYS A 444 14.94 -10.74 7.19
C LYS A 444 16.01 -10.02 6.37
N ASN A 445 15.78 -9.80 5.07
CA ASN A 445 16.69 -9.03 4.24
C ASN A 445 16.78 -7.58 4.73
N ILE A 446 15.66 -6.96 5.10
CA ILE A 446 15.63 -5.61 5.69
C ILE A 446 16.36 -5.60 7.04
N ILE A 447 16.12 -6.59 7.90
CA ILE A 447 16.81 -6.74 9.20
C ILE A 447 18.32 -6.85 9.03
N LYS A 448 18.79 -7.57 8.02
CA LYS A 448 20.23 -7.65 7.74
C LYS A 448 20.80 -6.26 7.46
N ILE A 449 20.15 -5.45 6.63
CA ILE A 449 20.60 -4.09 6.32
C ILE A 449 20.55 -3.21 7.57
N ILE A 450 19.50 -3.34 8.39
CA ILE A 450 19.37 -2.62 9.65
C ILE A 450 20.56 -2.95 10.56
N LYS A 451 20.88 -4.22 10.77
CA LYS A 451 21.98 -4.69 11.62
C LYS A 451 23.37 -4.31 11.09
N ASP A 452 23.56 -4.46 9.78
CA ASP A 452 24.89 -4.28 9.19
C ASP A 452 25.24 -2.81 9.00
N ARG A 453 24.26 -1.96 8.81
CA ARG A 453 24.46 -0.56 8.45
C ARG A 453 23.69 0.41 9.35
N ILE A 454 22.36 0.40 9.37
CA ILE A 454 21.54 1.51 9.90
C ILE A 454 21.79 1.77 11.38
N ILE A 455 21.80 0.73 12.22
CA ILE A 455 21.99 0.91 13.67
C ILE A 455 23.41 1.22 14.09
N LYS A 456 24.39 1.01 13.19
CA LYS A 456 25.83 1.25 13.44
C LYS A 456 26.29 2.62 12.97
N GLU A 457 25.60 3.21 12.02
CA GLU A 457 25.94 4.55 11.51
C GLU A 457 25.74 5.58 12.62
N LYS A 458 26.79 6.35 12.89
CA LYS A 458 26.75 7.36 13.95
C LYS A 458 26.27 8.72 13.46
N ASP A 459 26.22 8.86 12.15
CA ASP A 459 25.94 10.15 11.58
C ASP A 459 24.48 10.49 11.51
N ASP A 460 24.10 11.47 12.19
CA ASP A 460 22.80 12.13 12.12
C ASP A 460 22.79 13.11 10.95
N TYR A 461 22.93 12.70 9.71
CA TYR A 461 23.13 13.21 8.54
C TYR A 461 22.89 14.51 8.15
N PRO A 462 23.70 15.26 7.83
CA PRO A 462 23.54 16.43 6.99
C PRO A 462 23.17 16.03 5.57
N TRP A 463 22.20 16.69 5.00
CA TRP A 463 21.69 16.51 3.64
C TRP A 463 22.76 16.52 2.56
N PHE A 464 23.91 17.14 2.84
CA PHE A 464 25.00 17.34 1.89
C PHE A 464 26.12 16.32 1.99
N HIS A 465 26.21 15.61 3.10
CA HIS A 465 27.38 14.83 3.46
C HIS A 465 27.66 13.65 2.53
N HIS A 466 26.59 13.03 2.02
CA HIS A 466 26.76 11.88 1.17
C HIS A 466 27.34 12.14 -0.19
N ARG A 467 27.04 13.25 -0.81
CA ARG A 467 27.36 13.47 -2.22
C ARG A 467 28.68 14.13 -2.45
N LEU A 468 29.11 14.98 -1.57
CA LEU A 468 30.25 15.80 -1.87
C LEU A 468 31.53 15.38 -1.16
N LYS A 469 31.49 14.76 0.02
CA LYS A 469 32.67 14.34 0.82
C LYS A 469 33.84 15.37 0.74
N LEU A 470 33.50 16.60 0.35
CA LEU A 470 34.47 17.64 0.04
C LEU A 470 34.94 18.38 1.28
N TRP A 471 34.14 18.33 2.34
CA TRP A 471 34.45 19.01 3.60
C TRP A 471 34.35 18.06 4.76
N LYS A 472 35.35 18.04 5.61
CA LYS A 472 35.41 17.22 6.81
C LYS A 472 34.72 17.85 8.02
N ASP A 473 34.31 19.12 7.91
CA ASP A 473 33.93 19.97 9.05
C ASP A 473 32.45 20.44 8.99
N TYR A 474 31.55 19.57 8.50
CA TYR A 474 30.11 19.89 8.49
C TYR A 474 29.42 19.80 9.85
N ASP A 475 30.16 19.42 10.90
CA ASP A 475 29.60 19.18 12.24
C ASP A 475 29.08 20.44 12.94
N ASN A 476 29.27 21.62 12.37
CA ASN A 476 28.95 22.92 12.99
C ASN A 476 27.98 23.79 12.19
N LEU A 477 26.96 23.20 11.56
CA LEU A 477 25.88 24.01 10.98
C LEU A 477 24.94 24.49 12.10
N GLU A 478 25.28 25.60 12.75
CA GLU A 478 24.54 26.20 13.86
C GLU A 478 23.13 26.68 13.48
N TYR A 479 22.79 26.74 12.20
CA TYR A 479 21.46 27.20 11.71
C TYR A 479 20.49 26.08 11.36
N LEU A 480 20.82 24.82 11.57
CA LEU A 480 19.92 23.69 11.52
C LEU A 480 19.57 23.26 12.94
#